data_f96cdb09b92c4bc140f70a89c460cb99
#
_entry.id   f96cdb09b92c4bc140f70a89c460cb99
#
_cell.length_a   1.000
_cell.length_b   1.000
_cell.length_c   1.000
_cell.angle_alpha   90.00
_cell.angle_beta   90.00
_cell.angle_gamma   90.00
#
_symmetry.space_group_name_H-M   'P 1'
#
loop_
_entity.id
_entity.type
_entity.pdbx_description
1 polymer ?
#
loop_
_entity_poly.entity_id
_entity_poly.type
_entity_poly.pdbx_seq_one_letter_code
_entity_poly.pdbx_strand_id
1 'polypeptide(L)'
;MKRIVCIILPIFLIFLCCSCGLFGDQEYVCKVEDVASVQIVRLDKYVQGEYRYEYTVLSQIDDFDDFVGRLNAVKHSVNWGDPQQMDESYVVVRIEYLNGDFDLIHHDAQCFNKNGTNNYGYFFFDDEQFETLISDYMPE
;
A
#
# COMPACT_ATOMS: atom_id res chain seq x y z
N MET A 1 46.37 -8.01 -23.50
CA MET A 1 44.95 -7.60 -23.60
C MET A 1 43.94 -8.76 -23.48
N LYS A 2 44.23 -9.98 -23.96
CA LYS A 2 43.25 -11.12 -23.85
C LYS A 2 42.97 -11.62 -22.44
N ARG A 3 43.85 -11.43 -21.47
CA ARG A 3 43.66 -11.92 -20.06
C ARG A 3 42.78 -11.02 -19.21
N ILE A 4 42.64 -9.73 -19.52
CA ILE A 4 41.82 -8.78 -18.78
C ILE A 4 40.33 -8.95 -19.11
N VAL A 5 40.02 -9.30 -20.39
CA VAL A 5 38.65 -9.51 -20.82
C VAL A 5 38.00 -10.73 -20.13
N CYS A 6 38.81 -11.78 -19.85
CA CYS A 6 38.30 -12.99 -19.18
C CYS A 6 37.92 -12.77 -17.70
N ILE A 7 38.40 -11.71 -17.05
CA ILE A 7 38.09 -11.42 -15.65
C ILE A 7 36.90 -10.44 -15.55
N ILE A 8 36.77 -9.52 -16.49
CA ILE A 8 35.69 -8.52 -16.47
C ILE A 8 34.34 -9.15 -16.81
N LEU A 9 34.28 -10.12 -17.70
CA LEU A 9 33.04 -10.77 -18.12
C LEU A 9 32.32 -11.50 -16.98
N PRO A 10 32.99 -12.35 -16.15
CA PRO A 10 32.32 -13.00 -15.02
C PRO A 10 31.90 -12.03 -13.92
N ILE A 11 32.67 -10.94 -13.69
CA ILE A 11 32.29 -9.90 -12.72
C ILE A 11 31.01 -9.19 -13.20
N PHE A 12 30.89 -8.89 -14.48
CA PHE A 12 29.69 -8.28 -15.04
C PHE A 12 28.47 -9.22 -15.00
N LEU A 13 28.68 -10.53 -15.18
CA LEU A 13 27.63 -11.54 -15.03
C LEU A 13 27.15 -11.67 -13.56
N ILE A 14 28.06 -11.58 -12.60
CA ILE A 14 27.73 -11.61 -11.17
C ILE A 14 26.90 -10.37 -10.80
N PHE A 15 27.21 -9.19 -11.31
CA PHE A 15 26.40 -8.00 -11.12
C PHE A 15 25.02 -8.10 -11.75
N LEU A 16 24.88 -8.73 -12.91
CA LEU A 16 23.58 -8.97 -13.55
C LEU A 16 22.73 -10.00 -12.78
N CYS A 17 23.34 -11.01 -12.20
CA CYS A 17 22.62 -11.98 -11.37
C CYS A 17 22.24 -11.44 -10.00
N CYS A 18 23.02 -10.53 -9.43
CA CYS A 18 22.69 -9.86 -8.17
C CYS A 18 21.62 -8.78 -8.32
N SER A 19 21.44 -8.20 -9.50
CA SER A 19 20.40 -7.19 -9.72
C SER A 19 18.99 -7.77 -9.77
N CYS A 20 18.83 -9.06 -10.10
CA CYS A 20 17.52 -9.73 -10.06
C CYS A 20 17.01 -10.02 -8.64
N GLY A 21 17.87 -9.98 -7.63
CA GLY A 21 17.46 -10.23 -6.24
C GLY A 21 17.31 -8.95 -5.40
N LEU A 22 17.62 -7.77 -5.96
CA LEU A 22 17.51 -6.48 -5.26
C LEU A 22 16.09 -5.87 -5.31
N PHE A 23 15.24 -6.39 -6.18
CA PHE A 23 13.82 -6.08 -6.23
C PHE A 23 13.06 -7.31 -5.72
N GLY A 24 13.23 -7.61 -4.42
CA GLY A 24 12.38 -8.60 -3.76
C GLY A 24 10.92 -8.21 -3.99
N ASP A 25 10.06 -9.20 -4.14
CA ASP A 25 8.62 -8.99 -4.19
C ASP A 25 8.24 -8.18 -2.94
N GLN A 26 7.95 -6.89 -3.14
CA GLN A 26 7.46 -6.06 -2.05
C GLN A 26 6.03 -6.49 -1.78
N GLU A 27 5.78 -6.86 -0.56
CA GLU A 27 4.45 -7.21 -0.09
C GLU A 27 3.91 -6.07 0.76
N TYR A 28 2.61 -5.79 0.62
CA TYR A 28 1.91 -4.97 1.58
C TYR A 28 1.71 -5.78 2.86
N VAL A 29 2.23 -5.29 3.94
CA VAL A 29 2.06 -5.91 5.26
C VAL A 29 1.69 -4.85 6.27
N CYS A 30 0.47 -4.91 6.77
CA CYS A 30 0.04 -4.16 7.94
C CYS A 30 0.28 -5.00 9.19
N LYS A 31 0.98 -4.44 10.17
CA LYS A 31 1.23 -5.10 11.45
C LYS A 31 0.21 -4.62 12.47
N VAL A 32 -0.57 -5.53 12.97
CA VAL A 32 -1.64 -5.27 13.95
C VAL A 32 -1.14 -4.53 15.19
N GLU A 33 0.04 -4.89 15.68
CA GLU A 33 0.65 -4.26 16.85
C GLU A 33 0.98 -2.79 16.68
N ASP A 34 1.07 -2.31 15.44
CA ASP A 34 1.35 -0.91 15.13
C ASP A 34 0.07 -0.09 14.88
N VAL A 35 -1.09 -0.74 14.80
CA VAL A 35 -2.37 -0.12 14.43
C VAL A 35 -3.01 0.56 15.63
N ALA A 36 -3.40 1.81 15.46
CA ALA A 36 -4.18 2.58 16.44
C ALA A 36 -5.69 2.52 16.14
N SER A 37 -6.07 2.58 14.86
CA SER A 37 -7.48 2.49 14.44
C SER A 37 -7.60 2.07 12.98
N VAL A 38 -8.74 1.47 12.65
CA VAL A 38 -9.13 1.13 11.28
C VAL A 38 -10.52 1.68 11.01
N GLN A 39 -10.67 2.37 9.90
CA GLN A 39 -11.91 3.00 9.47
C GLN A 39 -12.17 2.75 7.99
N ILE A 40 -13.43 2.59 7.62
CA ILE A 40 -13.86 2.74 6.23
C ILE A 40 -14.38 4.17 6.09
N VAL A 41 -13.81 4.91 5.17
CA VAL A 41 -14.11 6.33 5.00
C VAL A 41 -14.40 6.65 3.54
N ARG A 42 -15.24 7.66 3.31
CA ARG A 42 -15.41 8.26 2.00
C ARG A 42 -14.55 9.52 1.92
N LEU A 43 -13.77 9.63 0.87
CA LEU A 43 -12.99 10.83 0.59
C LEU A 43 -13.92 11.94 0.11
N ASP A 44 -13.90 13.10 0.77
CA ASP A 44 -14.77 14.22 0.43
C ASP A 44 -14.01 15.27 -0.39
N LYS A 45 -12.79 15.58 -0.01
CA LYS A 45 -12.00 16.62 -0.66
C LYS A 45 -10.51 16.43 -0.48
N TYR A 46 -9.74 16.61 -1.55
CA TYR A 46 -8.29 16.69 -1.47
C TYR A 46 -7.84 18.10 -1.02
N VAL A 47 -7.00 18.17 0.02
CA VAL A 47 -6.44 19.43 0.52
C VAL A 47 -5.10 19.66 -0.16
N GLN A 48 -5.11 20.51 -1.17
CA GLN A 48 -3.93 20.82 -1.97
C GLN A 48 -2.80 21.42 -1.10
N GLY A 49 -1.61 20.91 -1.27
CA GLY A 49 -0.42 21.37 -0.53
C GLY A 49 -0.19 20.68 0.82
N GLU A 50 -1.15 19.93 1.32
CA GLU A 50 -1.02 19.18 2.58
C GLU A 50 -1.00 17.66 2.37
N TYR A 51 -1.16 17.19 1.14
CA TYR A 51 -1.21 15.76 0.78
C TYR A 51 -2.17 14.94 1.66
N ARG A 52 -3.30 15.51 2.00
CA ARG A 52 -4.34 14.89 2.82
C ARG A 52 -5.72 15.04 2.20
N TYR A 53 -6.65 14.22 2.68
CA TYR A 53 -8.06 14.30 2.32
C TYR A 53 -8.88 14.69 3.54
N GLU A 54 -9.89 15.53 3.33
CA GLU A 54 -11.05 15.57 4.20
C GLU A 54 -11.88 14.31 3.91
N TYR A 55 -12.48 13.70 4.91
CA TYR A 55 -13.21 12.46 4.75
C TYR A 55 -14.37 12.34 5.73
N THR A 56 -15.35 11.53 5.35
CA THR A 56 -16.46 11.12 6.21
C THR A 56 -16.27 9.67 6.62
N VAL A 57 -16.31 9.39 7.91
CA VAL A 57 -16.27 8.02 8.43
C VAL A 57 -17.60 7.32 8.15
N LEU A 58 -17.55 6.22 7.45
CA LEU A 58 -18.69 5.37 7.13
C LEU A 58 -18.82 4.21 8.14
N SER A 59 -17.68 3.63 8.53
CA SER A 59 -17.62 2.56 9.51
C SER A 59 -16.36 2.66 10.35
N GLN A 60 -16.49 2.43 11.65
CA GLN A 60 -15.37 2.22 12.56
C GLN A 60 -15.23 0.72 12.81
N ILE A 61 -14.03 0.19 12.65
CA ILE A 61 -13.78 -1.24 12.85
C ILE A 61 -13.19 -1.45 14.23
N ASP A 62 -13.94 -2.13 15.09
CA ASP A 62 -13.53 -2.39 16.48
C ASP A 62 -12.61 -3.62 16.56
N ASP A 63 -12.92 -4.67 15.80
CA ASP A 63 -12.06 -5.86 15.67
C ASP A 63 -11.11 -5.70 14.49
N PHE A 64 -10.11 -4.85 14.67
CA PHE A 64 -9.14 -4.61 13.60
C PHE A 64 -8.10 -5.74 13.47
N ASP A 65 -7.98 -6.64 14.43
CA ASP A 65 -7.11 -7.81 14.33
C ASP A 65 -7.60 -8.73 13.18
N ASP A 66 -8.90 -9.03 13.16
CA ASP A 66 -9.51 -9.82 12.10
C ASP A 66 -9.44 -9.07 10.76
N PHE A 67 -9.81 -7.79 10.76
CA PHE A 67 -9.77 -6.98 9.55
C PHE A 67 -8.37 -6.93 8.91
N VAL A 68 -7.35 -6.62 9.70
CA VAL A 68 -5.96 -6.52 9.22
C VAL A 68 -5.46 -7.88 8.74
N GLY A 69 -5.81 -8.95 9.42
CA GLY A 69 -5.48 -10.31 8.98
C GLY A 69 -6.06 -10.62 7.60
N ARG A 70 -7.32 -10.25 7.37
CA ARG A 70 -8.00 -10.40 6.08
C ARG A 70 -7.44 -9.48 5.00
N LEU A 71 -7.14 -8.22 5.34
CA LEU A 71 -6.52 -7.27 4.41
C LEU A 71 -5.16 -7.75 3.92
N ASN A 72 -4.33 -8.25 4.82
CA ASN A 72 -3.02 -8.82 4.46
C ASN A 72 -3.14 -10.07 3.56
N ALA A 73 -4.28 -10.76 3.60
CA ALA A 73 -4.55 -11.92 2.75
C ALA A 73 -5.12 -11.56 1.37
N VAL A 74 -5.56 -10.31 1.16
CA VAL A 74 -6.01 -9.86 -0.17
C VAL A 74 -4.85 -9.91 -1.14
N LYS A 75 -5.06 -10.51 -2.29
CA LYS A 75 -4.05 -10.54 -3.35
C LYS A 75 -3.67 -9.13 -3.77
N HIS A 76 -2.40 -8.88 -3.93
CA HIS A 76 -1.91 -7.58 -4.34
C HIS A 76 -0.66 -7.71 -5.22
N SER A 77 -0.37 -6.64 -5.95
CA SER A 77 0.83 -6.49 -6.74
C SER A 77 1.42 -5.09 -6.56
N VAL A 78 2.72 -4.97 -6.75
CA VAL A 78 3.40 -3.67 -6.66
C VAL A 78 3.17 -2.88 -7.93
N ASN A 79 2.74 -1.64 -7.78
CA ASN A 79 2.74 -0.67 -8.87
C ASN A 79 4.02 0.17 -8.82
N TRP A 80 4.81 0.11 -9.87
CA TRP A 80 6.04 0.88 -10.03
C TRP A 80 5.84 2.23 -10.75
N GLY A 81 4.59 2.57 -11.05
CA GLY A 81 4.24 3.84 -11.67
C GLY A 81 4.20 5.01 -10.69
N ASP A 82 3.98 6.21 -11.22
CA ASP A 82 3.77 7.39 -10.39
C ASP A 82 2.45 7.26 -9.60
N PRO A 83 2.45 7.74 -8.35
CA PRO A 83 1.24 7.75 -7.54
C PRO A 83 0.16 8.60 -8.21
N GLN A 84 -1.02 8.05 -8.30
CA GLN A 84 -2.19 8.81 -8.74
C GLN A 84 -2.93 9.33 -7.52
N GLN A 85 -3.40 10.56 -7.60
CA GLN A 85 -4.30 11.11 -6.60
C GLN A 85 -5.59 10.29 -6.61
N MET A 86 -6.05 9.91 -5.42
CA MET A 86 -7.36 9.28 -5.28
C MET A 86 -8.47 10.27 -5.61
N ASP A 87 -9.52 9.82 -6.26
CA ASP A 87 -10.67 10.64 -6.58
C ASP A 87 -11.49 10.96 -5.32
N GLU A 88 -12.08 12.15 -5.32
CA GLU A 88 -13.11 12.50 -4.34
C GLU A 88 -14.30 11.53 -4.52
N SER A 89 -14.97 11.21 -3.44
CA SER A 89 -16.03 10.19 -3.33
C SER A 89 -15.58 8.73 -3.24
N TYR A 90 -14.30 8.41 -3.39
CA TYR A 90 -13.85 7.03 -3.19
C TYR A 90 -14.09 6.57 -1.76
N VAL A 91 -14.52 5.33 -1.64
CA VAL A 91 -14.59 4.61 -0.36
C VAL A 91 -13.28 3.87 -0.18
N VAL A 92 -12.58 4.19 0.89
CA VAL A 92 -11.24 3.69 1.15
C VAL A 92 -11.12 3.14 2.58
N VAL A 93 -10.17 2.26 2.77
CA VAL A 93 -9.74 1.87 4.12
C VAL A 93 -8.70 2.87 4.60
N ARG A 94 -8.94 3.44 5.79
CA ARG A 94 -7.98 4.27 6.49
C ARG A 94 -7.45 3.53 7.70
N ILE A 95 -6.15 3.27 7.73
CA ILE A 95 -5.45 2.68 8.86
C ILE A 95 -4.60 3.77 9.48
N GLU A 96 -4.81 4.04 10.76
CA GLU A 96 -3.97 4.93 11.53
C GLU A 96 -3.04 4.12 12.44
N TYR A 97 -1.79 4.50 12.47
CA TYR A 97 -0.76 3.83 13.23
C TYR A 97 -0.45 4.56 14.54
N LEU A 98 0.07 3.85 15.52
CA LEU A 98 0.45 4.39 16.83
C LEU A 98 1.48 5.54 16.76
N ASN A 99 2.28 5.57 15.70
CA ASN A 99 3.25 6.66 15.47
C ASN A 99 2.61 7.91 14.82
N GLY A 100 1.31 7.86 14.51
CA GLY A 100 0.54 8.93 13.87
C GLY A 100 0.64 8.97 12.35
N ASP A 101 1.30 8.00 11.72
CA ASP A 101 1.21 7.77 10.28
C ASP A 101 -0.13 7.14 9.92
N PHE A 102 -0.48 7.14 8.66
CA PHE A 102 -1.69 6.48 8.19
C PHE A 102 -1.54 5.95 6.76
N ASP A 103 -2.30 4.93 6.44
CA ASP A 103 -2.51 4.44 5.09
C ASP A 103 -3.93 4.77 4.65
N LEU A 104 -4.08 5.11 3.38
CA LEU A 104 -5.34 5.14 2.65
C LEU A 104 -5.25 4.09 1.55
N ILE A 105 -6.15 3.13 1.57
CA ILE A 105 -6.10 1.96 0.69
C ILE A 105 -7.38 1.89 -0.13
N HIS A 106 -7.20 1.81 -1.44
CA HIS A 106 -8.26 1.58 -2.42
C HIS A 106 -7.82 0.46 -3.39
N HIS A 107 -8.77 -0.28 -3.97
CA HIS A 107 -8.44 -1.38 -4.89
C HIS A 107 -7.66 -0.89 -6.13
N ASP A 108 -8.02 0.28 -6.64
CA ASP A 108 -7.44 0.83 -7.88
C ASP A 108 -6.08 1.47 -7.70
N ALA A 109 -5.56 1.57 -6.53
CA ALA A 109 -4.30 2.21 -6.51
C ALA A 109 -3.70 2.62 -5.22
N GLN A 110 -3.73 2.38 -4.16
CA GLN A 110 -2.74 3.15 -3.40
C GLN A 110 -2.82 2.97 -1.90
N CYS A 111 -1.73 2.44 -1.41
CA CYS A 111 -1.37 2.68 -0.04
C CYS A 111 -0.67 4.04 0.05
N PHE A 112 -1.26 4.96 0.76
CA PHE A 112 -0.82 6.33 0.88
C PHE A 112 -0.53 6.60 2.35
N ASN A 113 0.68 7.01 2.68
CA ASN A 113 0.98 7.34 4.05
C ASN A 113 0.97 8.85 4.34
N LYS A 114 0.97 9.19 5.60
CA LYS A 114 0.85 10.55 6.16
C LYS A 114 1.68 11.62 5.47
N ASN A 115 2.86 11.28 4.98
CA ASN A 115 3.79 12.25 4.43
C ASN A 115 3.68 12.40 2.92
N GLY A 116 2.73 11.69 2.29
CA GLY A 116 2.65 11.62 0.83
C GLY A 116 3.88 11.01 0.18
N THR A 117 4.87 10.66 0.98
CA THR A 117 6.07 9.95 0.58
C THR A 117 5.89 8.51 0.95
N ASN A 118 5.29 7.76 0.06
CA ASN A 118 5.19 6.33 0.26
C ASN A 118 6.57 5.70 0.03
N ASN A 119 7.29 5.47 1.10
CA ASN A 119 8.56 4.76 1.05
C ASN A 119 8.39 3.26 0.80
N TYR A 120 7.14 2.78 0.77
CA TYR A 120 6.81 1.36 0.67
C TYR A 120 6.33 0.92 -0.71
N GLY A 121 6.25 1.84 -1.67
CA GLY A 121 5.67 1.56 -2.98
C GLY A 121 4.15 1.69 -3.00
N TYR A 122 3.57 1.49 -4.16
CA TYR A 122 2.13 1.48 -4.38
C TYR A 122 1.69 0.07 -4.64
N PHE A 123 0.50 -0.29 -4.15
CA PHE A 123 -0.05 -1.62 -4.30
C PHE A 123 -1.39 -1.55 -5.01
N PHE A 124 -1.61 -2.46 -5.95
CA PHE A 124 -2.92 -2.75 -6.48
C PHE A 124 -3.45 -3.97 -5.76
N PHE A 125 -4.59 -3.85 -5.15
CA PHE A 125 -5.30 -4.95 -4.53
C PHE A 125 -6.27 -5.58 -5.52
N ASP A 126 -6.56 -6.87 -5.35
CA ASP A 126 -7.59 -7.56 -6.14
C ASP A 126 -8.96 -6.97 -5.83
N ASP A 127 -9.65 -6.44 -6.86
CA ASP A 127 -10.91 -5.73 -6.75
C ASP A 127 -11.97 -6.52 -5.99
N GLU A 128 -12.25 -7.74 -6.42
CA GLU A 128 -13.34 -8.55 -5.89
C GLU A 128 -13.09 -8.89 -4.40
N GLN A 129 -11.86 -9.23 -4.06
CA GLN A 129 -11.49 -9.55 -2.69
C GLN A 129 -11.53 -8.31 -1.80
N PHE A 130 -11.08 -7.17 -2.30
CA PHE A 130 -11.07 -5.92 -1.55
C PHE A 130 -12.49 -5.38 -1.32
N GLU A 131 -13.33 -5.36 -2.36
CA GLU A 131 -14.74 -4.96 -2.25
C GLU A 131 -15.52 -5.88 -1.31
N THR A 132 -15.26 -7.18 -1.34
CA THR A 132 -15.84 -8.13 -0.39
C THR A 132 -15.43 -7.81 1.03
N LEU A 133 -14.14 -7.53 1.25
CA LEU A 133 -13.63 -7.15 2.56
C LEU A 133 -14.34 -5.88 3.08
N ILE A 134 -14.43 -4.83 2.27
CA ILE A 134 -15.12 -3.60 2.67
C ILE A 134 -16.59 -3.86 3.00
N SER A 135 -17.30 -4.58 2.12
CA SER A 135 -18.74 -4.81 2.28
C SER A 135 -19.10 -5.54 3.58
N ASP A 136 -18.23 -6.44 4.03
CA ASP A 136 -18.45 -7.22 5.26
C ASP A 136 -18.40 -6.35 6.54
N TYR A 137 -17.80 -5.17 6.46
CA TYR A 137 -17.65 -4.24 7.59
C TYR A 137 -18.44 -2.94 7.42
N MET A 138 -19.19 -2.81 6.33
CA MET A 138 -20.09 -1.66 6.17
C MET A 138 -21.41 -1.93 6.94
N PRO A 139 -21.97 -0.91 7.60
CA PRO A 139 -23.27 -1.03 8.23
C PRO A 139 -24.36 -1.27 7.19
N GLU A 140 -25.35 -2.11 7.55
CA GLU A 140 -26.57 -2.36 6.73
C GLU A 140 -27.41 -1.09 6.55
#